data_8bf6123aa27b25cb85c8ef4e88fae89d
#
_entry.id   8bf6123aa27b25cb85c8ef4e88fae89d
#
_cell.length_a   1.000
_cell.length_b   1.000
_cell.length_c   1.000
_cell.angle_alpha   90.00
_cell.angle_beta   90.00
_cell.angle_gamma   90.00
#
_symmetry.space_group_name_H-M   'P 1'
#
loop_
_entity.id
_entity.type
_entity.pdbx_description
1 polymer ?
#
loop_
_entity_poly.entity_id
_entity_poly.type
_entity_poly.pdbx_seq_one_letter_code
_entity_poly.pdbx_strand_id
1 'polypeptide(L)' 'SQKNKNFHEQKVKKVMTKNPISVNKDTLAMKALSIMNENKITSLCVNNFTNKNKTIGIIHIHNILEATTN' A
#
# COMPACT_ATOMS: atom_id res chain seq x y z
N SER A 1 -10.41 -25.54 6.83
CA SER A 1 -9.25 -25.98 7.57
C SER A 1 -9.03 -25.11 8.80
N GLN A 2 -8.14 -25.55 9.65
CA GLN A 2 -7.86 -24.85 10.89
C GLN A 2 -7.33 -23.44 10.63
N LYS A 3 -6.51 -23.29 9.62
CA LYS A 3 -5.92 -21.99 9.29
C LYS A 3 -6.98 -20.99 8.88
N ASN A 4 -7.94 -21.42 8.05
CA ASN A 4 -9.00 -20.52 7.60
C ASN A 4 -9.89 -20.09 8.76
N LYS A 5 -10.17 -21.05 9.65
CA LYS A 5 -10.98 -20.74 10.82
C LYS A 5 -10.30 -19.72 11.71
N ASN A 6 -8.99 -19.88 11.94
CA ASN A 6 -8.24 -18.96 12.77
C ASN A 6 -8.19 -17.57 12.14
N PHE A 7 -8.03 -17.52 10.83
CA PHE A 7 -7.99 -16.25 10.11
C PHE A 7 -9.28 -15.46 10.33
N HIS A 8 -10.41 -16.12 10.19
CA HIS A 8 -11.70 -15.45 10.34
C HIS A 8 -11.93 -14.93 11.75
N GLU A 9 -11.31 -15.55 12.73
CA GLU A 9 -11.50 -15.14 14.12
C GLU A 9 -10.52 -14.08 14.57
N GLN A 10 -9.49 -13.77 13.76
CA GLN A 10 -8.51 -12.78 14.13
C GLN A 10 -9.04 -11.37 13.95
N LYS A 11 -8.63 -10.50 14.85
CA LYS A 11 -9.00 -9.09 14.77
C LYS A 11 -8.12 -8.38 13.74
N VAL A 12 -8.65 -7.31 13.16
CA VAL A 12 -7.93 -6.55 12.13
C VAL A 12 -6.55 -6.14 12.60
N LYS A 13 -6.42 -5.73 13.85
CA LYS A 13 -5.12 -5.27 14.36
C LYS A 13 -4.03 -6.34 14.29
N LYS A 14 -4.41 -7.60 14.23
CA LYS A 14 -3.43 -8.69 14.17
C LYS A 14 -2.98 -9.00 12.75
N VAL A 15 -3.79 -8.64 11.77
CA VAL A 15 -3.49 -8.94 10.37
C VAL A 15 -3.10 -7.71 9.57
N MET A 16 -3.19 -6.51 10.15
CA MET A 16 -2.83 -5.30 9.47
C MET A 16 -1.31 -5.13 9.43
N THR A 17 -0.84 -4.36 8.46
CA THR A 17 0.57 -3.99 8.38
C THR A 17 0.86 -2.91 9.40
N LYS A 18 1.80 -3.16 10.31
CA LYS A 18 2.10 -2.21 11.38
C LYS A 18 2.86 -0.99 10.89
N ASN A 19 3.78 -1.19 9.97
CA ASN A 19 4.59 -0.10 9.44
C ASN A 19 4.39 -0.04 7.94
N PRO A 20 3.29 0.55 7.51
CA PRO A 20 3.00 0.61 6.08
C PRO A 20 4.06 1.44 5.36
N ILE A 21 4.42 0.96 4.18
CA ILE A 21 5.37 1.68 3.35
C ILE A 21 4.64 2.86 2.73
N SER A 22 5.27 4.02 2.75
CA SER A 22 4.68 5.22 2.18
C SER A 22 5.62 5.86 1.19
N VAL A 23 5.04 6.62 0.28
CA VAL A 23 5.78 7.36 -0.74
C VAL A 23 5.28 8.79 -0.74
N ASN A 24 6.09 9.67 -1.29
CA ASN A 24 5.73 11.07 -1.46
C ASN A 24 4.71 11.19 -2.58
N LYS A 25 3.82 12.17 -2.48
CA LYS A 25 2.81 12.41 -3.51
C LYS A 25 3.41 12.68 -4.89
N ASP A 26 4.65 13.12 -4.94
CA ASP A 26 5.34 13.41 -6.20
C ASP A 26 6.17 12.24 -6.71
N THR A 27 6.09 11.08 -6.06
CA THR A 27 6.79 9.89 -6.51
C THR A 27 6.23 9.43 -7.85
N LEU A 28 7.11 9.09 -8.78
CA LEU A 28 6.68 8.59 -10.08
C LEU A 28 5.97 7.25 -9.92
N ALA A 29 4.94 7.04 -10.75
CA ALA A 29 4.14 5.83 -10.69
C ALA A 29 4.98 4.57 -10.87
N MET A 30 5.96 4.60 -11.77
CA MET A 30 6.83 3.44 -11.99
C MET A 30 7.69 3.15 -10.78
N LYS A 31 8.11 4.18 -10.06
CA LYS A 31 8.87 3.98 -8.83
C LYS A 31 7.99 3.35 -7.76
N ALA A 32 6.75 3.82 -7.64
CA ALA A 32 5.81 3.26 -6.68
C ALA A 32 5.54 1.78 -6.99
N LEU A 33 5.37 1.46 -8.27
CA LEU A 33 5.16 0.08 -8.70
C LEU A 33 6.34 -0.81 -8.32
N SER A 34 7.56 -0.30 -8.52
CA SER A 34 8.77 -1.03 -8.17
C SER A 34 8.83 -1.32 -6.67
N ILE A 35 8.47 -0.33 -5.86
CA ILE A 35 8.45 -0.50 -4.40
C ILE A 35 7.44 -1.57 -4.00
N MET A 36 6.26 -1.55 -4.60
CA MET A 36 5.25 -2.56 -4.33
C MET A 36 5.75 -3.96 -4.67
N ASN A 37 6.41 -4.08 -5.82
CA ASN A 37 6.92 -5.37 -6.28
C ASN A 37 8.03 -5.89 -5.36
N GLU A 38 8.95 -5.01 -4.98
CA GLU A 38 10.05 -5.40 -4.12
C GLU A 38 9.58 -5.84 -2.74
N ASN A 39 8.51 -5.24 -2.26
CA ASN A 39 7.98 -5.52 -0.93
C ASN A 39 6.80 -6.47 -0.95
N LYS A 40 6.41 -6.94 -2.13
CA LYS A 40 5.32 -7.90 -2.31
C LYS A 40 4.01 -7.38 -1.71
N ILE A 41 3.74 -6.10 -1.96
CA ILE A 41 2.51 -5.45 -1.51
C ILE A 41 1.82 -4.85 -2.73
N THR A 42 0.55 -4.51 -2.58
CA THR A 42 -0.25 -4.00 -3.69
C THR A 42 -0.80 -2.61 -3.43
N SER A 43 -0.39 -1.98 -2.34
CA SER A 43 -0.81 -0.62 -2.04
C SER A 43 0.27 0.09 -1.24
N LEU A 44 0.26 1.41 -1.32
CA LEU A 44 1.19 2.27 -0.61
C LEU A 44 0.44 3.45 -0.04
N CYS A 45 0.89 3.94 1.10
CA CYS A 45 0.40 5.20 1.63
C CYS A 45 1.06 6.35 0.86
N VAL A 46 0.32 7.40 0.62
CA VAL A 46 0.84 8.58 -0.06
C VAL A 46 0.88 9.73 0.93
N ASN A 47 2.04 10.33 1.08
CA ASN A 47 2.25 11.41 2.04
C ASN A 47 2.45 12.74 1.33
N ASN A 48 2.08 13.81 2.02
CA ASN A 48 2.34 15.15 1.53
C ASN A 48 3.83 15.45 1.66
N PHE A 49 4.41 16.05 0.62
CA PHE A 49 5.82 16.38 0.61
C PHE A 49 6.21 17.29 1.77
N THR A 50 5.36 18.27 2.08
CA THR A 50 5.68 19.26 3.10
C THR A 50 5.36 18.78 4.52
N ASN A 51 4.63 17.67 4.65
CA ASN A 51 4.29 17.09 5.94
C ASN A 51 4.40 15.58 5.84
N LYS A 52 5.58 15.07 6.11
CA LYS A 52 5.91 13.67 5.89
C LYS A 52 5.09 12.71 6.75
N ASN A 53 4.58 13.20 7.87
CA ASN A 53 3.85 12.35 8.79
C ASN A 53 2.37 12.27 8.49
N LYS A 54 1.91 13.02 7.50
CA LYS A 54 0.49 13.07 7.18
C LYS A 54 0.21 12.30 5.90
N THR A 55 -0.54 11.22 6.03
CA THR A 55 -1.00 10.44 4.88
C THR A 55 -2.16 11.18 4.22
N ILE A 56 -2.06 11.43 2.92
CA ILE A 56 -3.11 12.12 2.18
C ILE A 56 -3.92 11.17 1.32
N GLY A 57 -3.48 9.92 1.19
CA GLY A 57 -4.22 8.94 0.42
C GLY A 57 -3.52 7.61 0.38
N ILE A 58 -4.12 6.71 -0.36
CA ILE A 58 -3.56 5.37 -0.60
C ILE A 58 -3.63 5.13 -2.09
N ILE A 59 -2.54 4.60 -2.65
CA ILE A 59 -2.53 4.21 -4.05
C ILE A 59 -2.45 2.69 -4.14
N HIS A 60 -3.34 2.11 -4.94
CA HIS A 60 -3.35 0.68 -5.19
C HIS A 60 -2.68 0.39 -6.52
N ILE A 61 -2.14 -0.83 -6.64
CA ILE A 61 -1.50 -1.24 -7.88
C ILE A 61 -2.46 -1.08 -9.07
N HIS A 62 -3.74 -1.32 -8.87
CA HIS A 62 -4.74 -1.18 -9.95
C HIS A 62 -4.82 0.25 -10.48
N ASN A 63 -4.63 1.24 -9.61
CA ASN A 63 -4.65 2.64 -10.02
C ASN A 63 -3.51 2.92 -11.02
N ILE A 64 -2.33 2.34 -10.74
CA ILE A 64 -1.18 2.54 -11.60
C ILE A 64 -1.38 1.82 -12.94
N LEU A 65 -1.87 0.58 -12.88
CA LEU A 65 -2.07 -0.21 -14.10
C LEU A 65 -3.10 0.42 -15.02
N GLU A 66 -4.18 0.98 -14.44
CA GLU A 66 -5.18 1.68 -15.23
C GLU A 66 -4.59 2.89 -15.93
N ALA A 67 -3.74 3.63 -15.22
CA ALA A 67 -3.13 4.83 -15.78
C ALA A 67 -2.19 4.49 -16.94
N THR A 68 -1.55 3.31 -16.90
CA THR A 68 -0.60 2.94 -17.95
C THR A 68 -1.25 2.36 -19.19
N THR A 69 -2.53 2.00 -19.13
CA THR A 69 -3.22 1.40 -20.25
C THR A 69 -3.97 2.43 -21.10
N ASN A 70 -4.01 3.67 -20.68
CA ASN A 70 -4.70 4.73 -21.44
C ASN A 70 -3.77 5.46 -22.39
#